data_080eca2f33f584bffad259f1c0ccb9f0
#
_entry.id   080eca2f33f584bffad259f1c0ccb9f0
#
_cell.length_a   1.000
_cell.length_b   1.000
_cell.length_c   1.000
_cell.angle_alpha   90.00
_cell.angle_beta   90.00
_cell.angle_gamma   90.00
#
_symmetry.space_group_name_H-M   'P 1'
#
loop_
_entity.id
_entity.type
_entity.pdbx_description
1 polymer ?
#
loop_
_entity_poly.entity_id
_entity_poly.type
_entity_poly.pdbx_seq_one_letter_code
_entity_poly.pdbx_strand_id
1 'polypeptide(L)'
;ALIADGIHSFSDLLTDWVTWYAAKLSGEAPDDDHPYGHERFETVATLGLSIFLAIVGTIIIFDGIGRFTDATALKYEAWLIATAALSIISKEALYWYTVKVAKNIKSDLLKANAWHHRTDAFSSIVVIVGIIGASNGYFFLDSLAAIIVGVMIIYIGWKLGFEATKEL
;
A
#
# COMPACT_ATOMS: atom_id res chain seq x y z
N ALA A 1 3.81 -6.50 -12.83
CA ALA A 1 4.35 -5.86 -11.63
C ALA A 1 4.02 -4.36 -11.55
N LEU A 2 4.25 -3.52 -12.58
CA LEU A 2 4.00 -2.07 -12.51
C LEU A 2 2.53 -1.71 -12.20
N ILE A 3 1.56 -2.41 -12.83
CA ILE A 3 0.14 -2.23 -12.52
C ILE A 3 -0.14 -2.59 -11.06
N ALA A 4 0.49 -3.64 -10.54
CA ALA A 4 0.39 -4.05 -9.14
C ALA A 4 0.93 -2.96 -8.20
N ASP A 5 2.08 -2.35 -8.51
CA ASP A 5 2.65 -1.23 -7.75
C ASP A 5 1.77 0.02 -7.83
N GLY A 6 1.18 0.30 -9.01
CA GLY A 6 0.21 1.39 -9.17
C GLY A 6 -1.05 1.19 -8.33
N ILE A 7 -1.61 -0.03 -8.30
CA ILE A 7 -2.76 -0.38 -7.47
C ILE A 7 -2.39 -0.31 -5.98
N HIS A 8 -1.19 -0.77 -5.61
CA HIS A 8 -0.67 -0.66 -4.24
C HIS A 8 -0.57 0.80 -3.80
N SER A 9 0.08 1.65 -4.58
CA SER A 9 0.21 3.09 -4.28
C SER A 9 -1.14 3.81 -4.23
N PHE A 10 -2.10 3.42 -5.08
CA PHE A 10 -3.47 3.95 -5.00
C PHE A 10 -4.19 3.47 -3.74
N SER A 11 -3.99 2.21 -3.35
CA SER A 11 -4.53 1.65 -2.12
C SER A 11 -3.98 2.37 -0.89
N ASP A 12 -2.68 2.74 -0.88
CA ASP A 12 -2.06 3.51 0.19
C ASP A 12 -2.71 4.89 0.33
N LEU A 13 -2.91 5.61 -0.78
CA LEU A 13 -3.61 6.90 -0.78
C LEU A 13 -5.06 6.77 -0.28
N LEU A 14 -5.76 5.72 -0.68
CA LEU A 14 -7.12 5.44 -0.22
C LEU A 14 -7.13 5.15 1.28
N THR A 15 -6.16 4.36 1.75
CA THR A 15 -5.96 4.04 3.18
C THR A 15 -5.74 5.32 3.98
N ASP A 16 -4.83 6.17 3.56
CA ASP A 16 -4.51 7.43 4.23
C ASP A 16 -5.74 8.35 4.28
N TRP A 17 -6.47 8.44 3.17
CA TRP A 17 -7.67 9.28 3.09
C TRP A 17 -8.80 8.76 3.99
N VAL A 18 -9.07 7.45 3.95
CA VAL A 18 -10.11 6.83 4.78
C VAL A 18 -9.76 6.97 6.27
N THR A 19 -8.51 6.70 6.63
CA THR A 19 -8.04 6.83 8.02
C THR A 19 -8.15 8.28 8.50
N TRP A 20 -7.74 9.25 7.68
CA TRP A 20 -7.86 10.66 8.02
C TRP A 20 -9.34 11.08 8.20
N TYR A 21 -10.21 10.66 7.28
CA TYR A 21 -11.64 10.98 7.35
C TYR A 21 -12.32 10.31 8.55
N ALA A 22 -12.02 9.04 8.79
CA ALA A 22 -12.54 8.30 9.94
C ALA A 22 -12.07 8.90 11.27
N ALA A 23 -10.77 9.24 11.39
CA ALA A 23 -10.22 9.90 12.57
C ALA A 23 -10.84 11.30 12.81
N LYS A 24 -11.16 12.04 11.74
CA LYS A 24 -11.89 13.31 11.87
C LYS A 24 -13.30 13.09 12.40
N LEU A 25 -14.00 12.10 11.87
CA LEU A 25 -15.37 11.80 12.28
C LEU A 25 -15.44 11.25 13.72
N SER A 26 -14.48 10.37 14.08
CA SER A 26 -14.40 9.79 15.44
C SER A 26 -14.15 10.83 16.53
N GLY A 27 -13.53 11.95 16.18
CA GLY A 27 -13.31 13.08 17.09
C GLY A 27 -14.55 13.97 17.35
N GLU A 28 -15.68 13.72 16.70
CA GLU A 28 -16.91 14.46 16.92
C GLU A 28 -17.58 14.05 18.24
N ALA A 29 -18.13 15.04 18.96
CA ALA A 29 -18.83 14.81 20.23
C ALA A 29 -20.08 13.93 20.01
N PRO A 30 -20.55 13.21 21.06
CA PRO A 30 -21.82 12.52 21.03
C PRO A 30 -22.97 13.44 20.59
N ASP A 31 -23.85 12.92 19.75
CA ASP A 31 -25.06 13.58 19.26
C ASP A 31 -26.33 12.76 19.57
N ASP A 32 -27.49 13.24 19.15
CA ASP A 32 -28.77 12.58 19.41
C ASP A 32 -28.88 11.20 18.71
N ASP A 33 -28.20 11.01 17.58
CA ASP A 33 -28.19 9.76 16.82
C ASP A 33 -27.09 8.79 17.31
N HIS A 34 -26.02 9.34 17.90
CA HIS A 34 -24.86 8.58 18.40
C HIS A 34 -24.54 8.94 19.85
N PRO A 35 -25.36 8.50 20.82
CA PRO A 35 -25.20 8.86 22.25
C PRO A 35 -23.88 8.40 22.89
N TYR A 36 -23.24 7.37 22.30
CA TYR A 36 -21.94 6.82 22.74
C TYR A 36 -20.74 7.43 21.99
N GLY A 37 -20.98 8.46 21.13
CA GLY A 37 -19.95 9.08 20.33
C GLY A 37 -19.64 8.32 19.03
N HIS A 38 -18.64 8.82 18.31
CA HIS A 38 -18.30 8.41 16.96
C HIS A 38 -17.00 7.58 16.87
N GLU A 39 -16.40 7.20 18.00
CA GLU A 39 -15.10 6.50 18.05
C GLU A 39 -15.07 5.20 17.25
N ARG A 40 -16.20 4.48 17.18
CA ARG A 40 -16.29 3.21 16.43
C ARG A 40 -16.25 3.36 14.90
N PHE A 41 -16.46 4.56 14.36
CA PHE A 41 -16.39 4.78 12.90
C PHE A 41 -14.98 4.50 12.36
N GLU A 42 -13.95 4.85 13.12
CA GLU A 42 -12.55 4.57 12.74
C GLU A 42 -12.30 3.06 12.64
N THR A 43 -12.75 2.31 13.63
CA THR A 43 -12.60 0.84 13.67
C THR A 43 -13.34 0.16 12.51
N VAL A 44 -14.58 0.57 12.23
CA VAL A 44 -15.39 0.02 11.13
C VAL A 44 -14.76 0.37 9.77
N ALA A 45 -14.31 1.61 9.59
CA ALA A 45 -13.63 2.04 8.37
C ALA A 45 -12.33 1.24 8.14
N THR A 46 -11.53 1.02 9.19
CA THR A 46 -10.30 0.24 9.15
C THR A 46 -10.58 -1.23 8.80
N LEU A 47 -11.63 -1.83 9.35
CA LEU A 47 -12.06 -3.19 8.98
C LEU A 47 -12.49 -3.27 7.51
N GLY A 48 -13.30 -2.33 7.03
CA GLY A 48 -13.70 -2.27 5.63
C GLY A 48 -12.50 -2.17 4.69
N LEU A 49 -11.53 -1.33 5.05
CA LEU A 49 -10.29 -1.15 4.32
C LEU A 49 -9.42 -2.41 4.32
N SER A 50 -9.31 -3.10 5.46
CA SER A 50 -8.55 -4.35 5.56
C SER A 50 -9.09 -5.44 4.64
N ILE A 51 -10.42 -5.57 4.55
CA ILE A 51 -11.09 -6.49 3.63
C ILE A 51 -10.82 -6.10 2.17
N PHE A 52 -10.94 -4.80 1.85
CA PHE A 52 -10.63 -4.29 0.51
C PHE A 52 -9.20 -4.61 0.09
N LEU A 53 -8.20 -4.36 0.95
CA LEU A 53 -6.79 -4.68 0.69
C LEU A 53 -6.58 -6.19 0.49
N ALA A 54 -7.22 -7.03 1.28
CA ALA A 54 -7.14 -8.49 1.13
C ALA A 54 -7.69 -8.96 -0.24
N ILE A 55 -8.80 -8.38 -0.71
CA ILE A 55 -9.38 -8.68 -2.01
C ILE A 55 -8.43 -8.23 -3.13
N VAL A 56 -7.94 -6.98 -3.08
CA VAL A 56 -7.03 -6.43 -4.09
C VAL A 56 -5.74 -7.24 -4.17
N GLY A 57 -5.11 -7.54 -3.03
CA GLY A 57 -3.89 -8.34 -3.00
C GLY A 57 -4.09 -9.75 -3.55
N THR A 58 -5.25 -10.36 -3.27
CA THR A 58 -5.63 -11.68 -3.82
C THR A 58 -5.76 -11.63 -5.34
N ILE A 59 -6.43 -10.63 -5.89
CA ILE A 59 -6.57 -10.43 -7.35
C ILE A 59 -5.20 -10.29 -8.00
N ILE A 60 -4.30 -9.49 -7.41
CA ILE A 60 -2.93 -9.30 -7.92
C ILE A 60 -2.14 -10.62 -7.93
N ILE A 61 -2.28 -11.45 -6.89
CA ILE A 61 -1.62 -12.76 -6.83
C ILE A 61 -2.12 -13.68 -7.95
N PHE A 62 -3.44 -13.77 -8.13
CA PHE A 62 -4.02 -14.61 -9.19
C PHE A 62 -3.61 -14.13 -10.58
N ASP A 63 -3.59 -12.82 -10.84
CA ASP A 63 -3.08 -12.25 -12.08
C ASP A 63 -1.59 -12.58 -12.29
N GLY A 64 -0.77 -12.46 -11.24
CA GLY A 64 0.65 -12.84 -11.26
C GLY A 64 0.86 -14.32 -11.59
N ILE A 65 0.08 -15.22 -10.98
CA ILE A 65 0.13 -16.67 -11.25
C ILE A 65 -0.30 -16.96 -12.69
N GLY A 66 -1.38 -16.34 -13.19
CA GLY A 66 -1.83 -16.51 -14.57
C GLY A 66 -0.77 -16.15 -15.61
N ARG A 67 0.05 -15.13 -15.34
CA ARG A 67 1.13 -14.70 -16.24
C ARG A 67 2.33 -15.66 -16.29
N PHE A 68 2.49 -16.57 -15.32
CA PHE A 68 3.50 -17.63 -15.42
C PHE A 68 3.24 -18.60 -16.56
N THR A 69 1.94 -18.83 -16.86
CA THR A 69 1.52 -19.75 -17.93
C THR A 69 1.49 -19.08 -19.31
N ASP A 70 1.22 -17.77 -19.33
CA ASP A 70 1.12 -16.97 -20.56
C ASP A 70 2.31 -16.00 -20.64
N ALA A 71 3.49 -16.56 -20.92
CA ALA A 71 4.71 -15.76 -21.14
C ALA A 71 4.62 -14.94 -22.45
N THR A 72 3.68 -14.01 -22.52
CA THR A 72 3.65 -13.00 -23.57
C THR A 72 4.78 -12.02 -23.31
N ALA A 73 5.68 -11.89 -24.30
CA ALA A 73 6.74 -10.89 -24.28
C ALA A 73 6.12 -9.50 -24.19
N LEU A 74 5.95 -9.00 -22.97
CA LEU A 74 5.57 -7.62 -22.74
C LEU A 74 6.68 -6.74 -23.32
N LYS A 75 6.33 -5.85 -24.24
CA LYS A 75 7.27 -4.82 -24.69
C LYS A 75 7.51 -3.87 -23.52
N TYR A 76 8.64 -4.05 -22.87
CA TYR A 76 9.05 -3.16 -21.77
C TYR A 76 9.58 -1.86 -22.38
N GLU A 77 8.77 -0.83 -22.33
CA GLU A 77 9.15 0.49 -22.81
C GLU A 77 9.89 1.26 -21.68
N ALA A 78 10.85 2.08 -22.05
CA ALA A 78 11.68 2.84 -21.09
C ALA A 78 10.86 3.70 -20.12
N TRP A 79 9.66 4.13 -20.53
CA TRP A 79 8.76 4.90 -19.67
C TRP A 79 8.25 4.12 -18.45
N LEU A 80 8.14 2.78 -18.54
CA LEU A 80 7.75 1.93 -17.40
C LEU A 80 8.78 1.97 -16.28
N ILE A 81 10.06 1.92 -16.65
CA ILE A 81 11.18 2.05 -15.70
C ILE A 81 11.22 3.47 -15.14
N ALA A 82 10.99 4.48 -15.98
CA ALA A 82 10.98 5.87 -15.55
C ALA A 82 9.86 6.15 -14.54
N THR A 83 8.65 5.63 -14.75
CA THR A 83 7.53 5.78 -13.80
C THR A 83 7.78 5.07 -12.49
N ALA A 84 8.33 3.85 -12.51
CA ALA A 84 8.69 3.12 -11.29
C ALA A 84 9.84 3.82 -10.52
N ALA A 85 10.84 4.35 -11.22
CA ALA A 85 11.89 5.15 -10.60
C ALA A 85 11.35 6.44 -9.98
N LEU A 86 10.43 7.13 -10.65
CA LEU A 86 9.78 8.32 -10.11
C LEU A 86 8.97 7.99 -8.84
N SER A 87 8.28 6.85 -8.82
CA SER A 87 7.56 6.36 -7.63
C SER A 87 8.51 6.19 -6.44
N ILE A 88 9.65 5.52 -6.63
CA ILE A 88 10.65 5.34 -5.56
C ILE A 88 11.18 6.69 -5.06
N ILE A 89 11.55 7.59 -5.97
CA ILE A 89 12.08 8.91 -5.62
C ILE A 89 11.05 9.69 -4.81
N SER A 90 9.79 9.65 -5.21
CA SER A 90 8.69 10.32 -4.51
C SER A 90 8.47 9.76 -3.10
N LYS A 91 8.46 8.43 -2.96
CA LYS A 91 8.29 7.74 -1.66
C LYS A 91 9.49 8.01 -0.73
N GLU A 92 10.72 8.00 -1.26
CA GLU A 92 11.92 8.30 -0.47
C GLU A 92 11.97 9.78 -0.07
N ALA A 93 11.57 10.70 -0.94
CA ALA A 93 11.46 12.12 -0.60
C ALA A 93 10.41 12.34 0.51
N LEU A 94 9.26 11.66 0.43
CA LEU A 94 8.22 11.71 1.45
C LEU A 94 8.72 11.15 2.79
N TYR A 95 9.47 10.05 2.78
CA TYR A 95 10.12 9.50 3.97
C TYR A 95 11.01 10.55 4.66
N TRP A 96 11.94 11.16 3.92
CA TRP A 96 12.86 12.15 4.50
C TRP A 96 12.13 13.38 5.00
N TYR A 97 11.11 13.85 4.29
CA TYR A 97 10.27 14.96 4.73
C TYR A 97 9.55 14.61 6.04
N THR A 98 8.89 13.46 6.10
CA THR A 98 8.14 13.01 7.29
C THR A 98 9.06 12.79 8.49
N VAL A 99 10.25 12.19 8.30
CA VAL A 99 11.25 12.04 9.37
C VAL A 99 11.70 13.39 9.92
N LYS A 100 11.92 14.38 9.04
CA LYS A 100 12.33 15.72 9.46
C LYS A 100 11.24 16.38 10.31
N VAL A 101 10.00 16.30 9.89
CA VAL A 101 8.85 16.83 10.65
C VAL A 101 8.70 16.10 11.98
N ALA A 102 8.72 14.77 11.95
CA ALA A 102 8.60 13.91 13.14
C ALA A 102 9.64 14.21 14.22
N LYS A 103 10.88 14.48 13.80
CA LYS A 103 11.97 14.90 14.72
C LYS A 103 11.68 16.25 15.35
N ASN A 104 11.18 17.22 14.57
CA ASN A 104 10.93 18.58 15.05
C ASN A 104 9.80 18.60 16.10
N ILE A 105 8.73 17.84 15.90
CA ILE A 105 7.58 17.79 16.80
C ILE A 105 7.66 16.63 17.82
N LYS A 106 8.73 15.84 17.77
CA LYS A 106 8.97 14.66 18.65
C LYS A 106 7.82 13.64 18.61
N SER A 107 7.21 13.42 17.45
CA SER A 107 6.10 12.49 17.26
C SER A 107 6.60 11.11 16.84
N ASP A 108 6.36 10.12 17.69
CA ASP A 108 6.67 8.72 17.36
C ASP A 108 5.70 8.13 16.33
N LEU A 109 4.46 8.60 16.29
CA LEU A 109 3.48 8.24 15.27
C LEU A 109 3.96 8.64 13.86
N LEU A 110 4.45 9.90 13.70
CA LEU A 110 5.00 10.33 12.42
C LEU A 110 6.27 9.57 12.04
N LYS A 111 7.09 9.13 13.00
CA LYS A 111 8.24 8.27 12.72
C LYS A 111 7.78 6.90 12.20
N ALA A 112 6.75 6.32 12.80
CA ALA A 112 6.18 5.06 12.34
C ALA A 112 5.61 5.19 10.92
N ASN A 113 4.88 6.28 10.62
CA ASN A 113 4.37 6.57 9.28
C ASN A 113 5.50 6.76 8.25
N ALA A 114 6.60 7.44 8.63
CA ALA A 114 7.77 7.54 7.76
C ALA A 114 8.37 6.17 7.40
N TRP A 115 8.48 5.25 8.38
CA TRP A 115 8.95 3.90 8.12
C TRP A 115 8.00 3.12 7.20
N HIS A 116 6.68 3.35 7.28
CA HIS A 116 5.71 2.79 6.35
C HIS A 116 6.02 3.22 4.91
N HIS A 117 6.15 4.52 4.63
CA HIS A 117 6.54 5.01 3.30
C HIS A 117 7.85 4.41 2.78
N ARG A 118 8.82 4.16 3.66
CA ARG A 118 10.08 3.52 3.27
C ARG A 118 9.89 2.04 2.91
N THR A 119 9.03 1.35 3.64
CA THR A 119 8.67 -0.04 3.30
C THR A 119 7.99 -0.10 1.93
N ASP A 120 7.13 0.87 1.61
CA ASP A 120 6.48 0.97 0.32
C ASP A 120 7.45 1.27 -0.83
N ALA A 121 8.53 2.01 -0.56
CA ALA A 121 9.61 2.19 -1.52
C ALA A 121 10.31 0.87 -1.86
N PHE A 122 10.45 -0.07 -0.91
CA PHE A 122 11.00 -1.40 -1.18
C PHE A 122 10.11 -2.23 -2.11
N SER A 123 8.77 -2.13 -2.02
CA SER A 123 7.88 -2.81 -2.96
C SER A 123 8.13 -2.35 -4.40
N SER A 124 8.31 -1.04 -4.61
CA SER A 124 8.63 -0.48 -5.93
C SER A 124 10.00 -0.92 -6.46
N ILE A 125 10.99 -1.18 -5.58
CA ILE A 125 12.27 -1.77 -5.98
C ILE A 125 12.07 -3.19 -6.51
N VAL A 126 11.26 -4.01 -5.85
CA VAL A 126 10.91 -5.37 -6.31
C VAL A 126 10.30 -5.32 -7.70
N VAL A 127 9.43 -4.33 -7.96
CA VAL A 127 8.81 -4.12 -9.28
C VAL A 127 9.85 -3.77 -10.34
N ILE A 128 10.79 -2.87 -10.05
CA ILE A 128 11.88 -2.54 -11.00
C ILE A 128 12.72 -3.77 -11.33
N VAL A 129 13.09 -4.57 -10.33
CA VAL A 129 13.83 -5.82 -10.53
C VAL A 129 13.04 -6.77 -11.42
N GLY A 130 11.73 -6.90 -11.21
CA GLY A 130 10.83 -7.68 -12.06
C GLY A 130 10.84 -7.20 -13.52
N ILE A 131 10.69 -5.89 -13.74
CA ILE A 131 10.69 -5.28 -15.06
C ILE A 131 12.04 -5.49 -15.76
N ILE A 132 13.15 -5.20 -15.10
CA ILE A 132 14.50 -5.36 -15.67
C ILE A 132 14.76 -6.84 -16.00
N GLY A 133 14.39 -7.75 -15.11
CA GLY A 133 14.54 -9.18 -15.35
C GLY A 133 13.76 -9.64 -16.56
N ALA A 134 12.50 -9.23 -16.68
CA ALA A 134 11.65 -9.59 -17.80
C ALA A 134 12.14 -8.98 -19.13
N SER A 135 12.70 -7.75 -19.11
CA SER A 135 13.32 -7.14 -20.31
C SER A 135 14.56 -7.88 -20.79
N ASN A 136 15.23 -8.61 -19.89
CA ASN A 136 16.38 -9.48 -20.22
C ASN A 136 15.96 -10.93 -20.56
N GLY A 137 14.68 -11.21 -20.75
CA GLY A 137 14.16 -12.53 -21.14
C GLY A 137 13.71 -13.42 -19.97
N TYR A 138 13.86 -12.97 -18.72
CA TYR A 138 13.41 -13.69 -17.53
C TYR A 138 11.96 -13.27 -17.15
N PHE A 139 11.00 -13.56 -18.02
CA PHE A 139 9.60 -13.10 -17.90
C PHE A 139 8.93 -13.50 -16.57
N PHE A 140 9.35 -14.61 -15.97
CA PHE A 140 8.83 -15.05 -14.67
C PHE A 140 9.10 -14.06 -13.53
N LEU A 141 10.12 -13.19 -13.68
CA LEU A 141 10.45 -12.21 -12.63
C LEU A 141 9.40 -11.12 -12.47
N ASP A 142 8.71 -10.73 -13.57
CA ASP A 142 7.58 -9.79 -13.49
C ASP A 142 6.39 -10.42 -12.73
N SER A 143 6.09 -11.68 -13.02
CA SER A 143 5.05 -12.44 -12.32
C SER A 143 5.38 -12.62 -10.84
N LEU A 144 6.63 -12.97 -10.54
CA LEU A 144 7.10 -13.12 -9.17
C LEU A 144 7.02 -11.80 -8.40
N ALA A 145 7.44 -10.69 -9.00
CA ALA A 145 7.34 -9.36 -8.41
C ALA A 145 5.87 -8.99 -8.11
N ALA A 146 4.94 -9.26 -9.04
CA ALA A 146 3.51 -9.03 -8.81
C ALA A 146 2.97 -9.84 -7.64
N ILE A 147 3.36 -11.12 -7.51
CA ILE A 147 2.95 -11.97 -6.38
C ILE A 147 3.50 -11.43 -5.07
N ILE A 148 4.77 -11.03 -5.02
CA ILE A 148 5.38 -10.46 -3.81
C ILE A 148 4.62 -9.21 -3.37
N VAL A 149 4.31 -8.29 -4.29
CA VAL A 149 3.52 -7.08 -3.99
C VAL A 149 2.12 -7.45 -3.49
N GLY A 150 1.44 -8.41 -4.13
CA GLY A 150 0.13 -8.88 -3.68
C GLY A 150 0.14 -9.45 -2.26
N VAL A 151 1.17 -10.24 -1.92
CA VAL A 151 1.37 -10.76 -0.55
C VAL A 151 1.62 -9.63 0.44
N MET A 152 2.40 -8.61 0.09
CA MET A 152 2.63 -7.44 0.94
C MET A 152 1.32 -6.69 1.22
N ILE A 153 0.48 -6.48 0.21
CA ILE A 153 -0.83 -5.83 0.37
C ILE A 153 -1.74 -6.63 1.31
N ILE A 154 -1.81 -7.96 1.15
CA ILE A 154 -2.60 -8.83 2.05
C ILE A 154 -2.05 -8.74 3.48
N TYR A 155 -0.73 -8.74 3.66
CA TYR A 155 -0.12 -8.63 4.98
C TYR A 155 -0.48 -7.30 5.68
N ILE A 156 -0.46 -6.19 4.94
CA ILE A 156 -0.88 -4.88 5.46
C ILE A 156 -2.36 -4.91 5.85
N GLY A 157 -3.22 -5.41 4.95
CA GLY A 157 -4.66 -5.57 5.23
C GLY A 157 -4.92 -6.43 6.46
N TRP A 158 -4.23 -7.58 6.59
CA TRP A 158 -4.32 -8.44 7.76
C TRP A 158 -3.93 -7.71 9.06
N LYS A 159 -2.80 -6.97 9.04
CA LYS A 159 -2.32 -6.22 10.20
C LYS A 159 -3.33 -5.17 10.64
N LEU A 160 -3.85 -4.37 9.71
CA LEU A 160 -4.87 -3.35 9.99
C LEU A 160 -6.16 -3.97 10.55
N GLY A 161 -6.66 -5.05 9.92
CA GLY A 161 -7.86 -5.73 10.38
C GLY A 161 -7.69 -6.35 11.77
N PHE A 162 -6.51 -6.92 12.06
CA PHE A 162 -6.22 -7.49 13.36
C PHE A 162 -6.12 -6.42 14.46
N GLU A 163 -5.53 -5.27 14.17
CA GLU A 163 -5.50 -4.13 15.10
C GLU A 163 -6.91 -3.61 15.37
N ALA A 164 -7.71 -3.39 14.32
CA ALA A 164 -9.09 -2.93 14.45
C ALA A 164 -9.98 -3.90 15.26
N THR A 165 -9.78 -5.22 15.13
CA THR A 165 -10.57 -6.20 15.92
C THR A 165 -10.24 -6.21 17.41
N LYS A 166 -9.10 -5.67 17.83
CA LYS A 166 -8.76 -5.53 19.27
C LYS A 166 -9.41 -4.33 19.92
N GLU A 167 -9.85 -3.36 19.11
CA GLU A 167 -10.49 -2.13 19.58
C GLU A 167 -12.02 -2.25 19.62
N LEU A 168 -12.59 -3.34 19.07
CA LEU A 168 -14.01 -3.69 19.14
C LEU A 168 -14.37 -4.36 20.46
#